data_b4024945c75e0557632edf5a0705dd8c
#
_entry.id   b4024945c75e0557632edf5a0705dd8c
#
_cell.length_a   1.000
_cell.length_b   1.000
_cell.length_c   1.000
_cell.angle_alpha   90.00
_cell.angle_beta   90.00
_cell.angle_gamma   90.00
#
_symmetry.space_group_name_H-M   'P 1'
#
loop_
_entity.id
_entity.type
_entity.pdbx_description
1 polymer ?
#
loop_
_entity_poly.entity_id
_entity_poly.type
_entity_poly.pdbx_seq_one_letter_code
_entity_poly.pdbx_strand_id
1 'polypeptide(L)'
;RKTAQSVCPNFIHSLDASVLQLAVVKAKEAGVDNFSMIHDSFGCTAPDNRIMANAIRDAFCEIYKQDVLLNFANEMKAMLSEKNLKKFPTIPTKGNLDLDLVRKSVFFCI
;
A
#
# COMPACT_ATOMS: atom_id res chain seq x y z
N ARG A 1 -0.20 -22.91 14.39
CA ARG A 1 0.42 -21.82 15.20
C ARG A 1 1.39 -20.97 14.37
N LYS A 2 2.30 -21.57 13.57
CA LYS A 2 3.21 -20.84 12.69
C LYS A 2 2.50 -20.03 11.60
N THR A 3 1.47 -20.60 10.99
CA THR A 3 0.67 -19.94 9.93
C THR A 3 -0.03 -18.68 10.44
N ALA A 4 -0.61 -18.74 11.65
CA ALA A 4 -1.27 -17.57 12.24
C ALA A 4 -0.30 -16.41 12.53
N GLN A 5 0.96 -16.72 12.86
CA GLN A 5 1.98 -15.70 13.11
C GLN A 5 2.51 -15.04 11.84
N SER A 6 2.41 -15.72 10.69
CA SER A 6 2.90 -15.19 9.41
C SER A 6 1.88 -14.31 8.68
N VAL A 7 0.59 -14.35 9.04
CA VAL A 7 -0.46 -13.59 8.35
C VAL A 7 -0.23 -12.08 8.43
N CYS A 8 0.05 -11.55 9.62
CA CYS A 8 0.23 -10.11 9.80
C CYS A 8 1.40 -9.54 8.98
N PRO A 9 2.64 -10.10 9.08
CA PRO A 9 3.74 -9.59 8.26
C PRO A 9 3.49 -9.78 6.76
N ASN A 10 2.89 -10.90 6.34
CA ASN A 10 2.56 -11.11 4.93
C ASN A 10 1.54 -10.11 4.41
N PHE A 11 0.54 -9.77 5.22
CA PHE A 11 -0.45 -8.74 4.85
C PHE A 11 0.22 -7.38 4.63
N ILE A 12 1.08 -6.94 5.55
CA ILE A 12 1.79 -5.66 5.43
C ILE A 12 2.72 -5.67 4.21
N HIS A 13 3.52 -6.73 4.03
CA HIS A 13 4.40 -6.84 2.85
C HIS A 13 3.64 -6.89 1.53
N SER A 14 2.42 -7.46 1.52
CA SER A 14 1.58 -7.44 0.32
C SER A 14 1.10 -6.04 -0.04
N LEU A 15 0.86 -5.18 0.95
CA LEU A 15 0.53 -3.77 0.73
C LEU A 15 1.72 -3.02 0.13
N ASP A 16 2.92 -3.22 0.65
CA ASP A 16 4.15 -2.62 0.10
C ASP A 16 4.37 -3.04 -1.35
N ALA A 17 4.20 -4.33 -1.64
CA ALA A 17 4.28 -4.85 -3.02
C ALA A 17 3.21 -4.24 -3.93
N SER A 18 2.02 -4.00 -3.43
CA SER A 18 0.93 -3.35 -4.19
C SER A 18 1.26 -1.90 -4.51
N VAL A 19 1.85 -1.16 -3.57
CA VAL A 19 2.33 0.22 -3.81
C VAL A 19 3.38 0.23 -4.90
N LEU A 20 4.37 -0.69 -4.84
CA LEU A 20 5.41 -0.81 -5.86
C LEU A 20 4.82 -1.07 -7.24
N GLN A 21 3.93 -2.06 -7.37
CA GLN A 21 3.31 -2.40 -8.66
C GLN A 21 2.49 -1.24 -9.22
N LEU A 22 1.69 -0.58 -8.39
CA LEU A 22 0.88 0.56 -8.82
C LEU A 22 1.75 1.76 -9.21
N ALA A 23 2.85 2.00 -8.49
CA ALA A 23 3.81 3.06 -8.82
C ALA A 23 4.45 2.83 -10.19
N VAL A 24 4.83 1.58 -10.52
CA VAL A 24 5.35 1.21 -11.85
C VAL A 24 4.31 1.47 -12.93
N VAL A 25 3.07 1.04 -12.74
CA VAL A 25 1.99 1.27 -13.71
C VAL A 25 1.81 2.76 -13.97
N LYS A 26 1.68 3.56 -12.90
CA LYS A 26 1.51 5.02 -13.01
C LYS A 26 2.70 5.71 -13.68
N ALA A 27 3.93 5.30 -13.34
CA ALA A 27 5.13 5.84 -13.94
C ALA A 27 5.23 5.47 -15.44
N LYS A 28 4.87 4.23 -15.81
CA LYS A 28 4.82 3.79 -17.20
C LYS A 28 3.79 4.59 -18.01
N GLU A 29 2.60 4.81 -17.48
CA GLU A 29 1.58 5.65 -18.11
C GLU A 29 2.05 7.10 -18.29
N ALA A 30 2.90 7.59 -17.39
CA ALA A 30 3.50 8.93 -17.45
C ALA A 30 4.74 9.02 -18.37
N GLY A 31 5.16 7.91 -19.02
CA GLY A 31 6.21 7.88 -20.01
C GLY A 31 7.58 7.35 -19.54
N VAL A 32 7.67 6.83 -18.32
CA VAL A 32 8.90 6.18 -17.83
C VAL A 32 8.98 4.77 -18.39
N ASP A 33 10.11 4.43 -19.02
CA ASP A 33 10.30 3.12 -19.68
C ASP A 33 11.31 2.22 -18.96
N ASN A 34 12.22 2.79 -18.18
CA ASN A 34 13.29 2.04 -17.53
C ASN A 34 13.13 2.07 -16.03
N PHE A 35 13.02 0.90 -15.42
CA PHE A 35 12.81 0.71 -13.99
C PHE A 35 13.86 -0.21 -13.39
N SER A 36 14.31 0.12 -12.20
CA SER A 36 15.07 -0.77 -11.32
C SER A 36 14.35 -0.82 -9.99
N MET A 37 13.72 -1.95 -9.68
CA MET A 37 12.89 -2.11 -8.49
C MET A 37 13.44 -3.22 -7.60
N ILE A 38 13.73 -2.87 -6.36
CA ILE A 38 14.16 -3.82 -5.35
C ILE A 38 13.38 -3.53 -4.07
N HIS A 39 12.35 -4.33 -3.80
CA HIS A 39 11.46 -4.16 -2.65
C HIS A 39 10.84 -2.75 -2.58
N ASP A 40 11.28 -1.92 -1.65
CA ASP A 40 10.86 -0.54 -1.42
C ASP A 40 11.76 0.50 -2.11
N SER A 41 12.80 0.04 -2.81
CA SER A 41 13.70 0.90 -3.58
C SER A 41 13.21 1.06 -5.01
N PHE A 42 13.12 2.30 -5.44
CA PHE A 42 12.65 2.68 -6.77
C PHE A 42 13.76 3.38 -7.54
N GLY A 43 14.14 2.83 -8.68
CA GLY A 43 15.14 3.41 -9.57
C GLY A 43 14.58 3.67 -10.97
N CYS A 44 14.98 4.77 -11.57
CA CYS A 44 14.71 5.13 -12.95
C CYS A 44 15.87 5.94 -13.52
N THR A 45 15.79 6.33 -14.79
CA THR A 45 16.77 7.26 -15.39
C THR A 45 16.66 8.64 -14.77
N ALA A 46 17.76 9.38 -14.70
CA ALA A 46 17.80 10.69 -14.05
C ALA A 46 16.75 11.70 -14.55
N PRO A 47 16.46 11.80 -15.88
CA PRO A 47 15.40 12.68 -16.37
C PRO A 47 14.01 12.32 -15.83
N ASP A 48 13.76 11.06 -15.53
CA ASP A 48 12.44 10.54 -15.13
C ASP A 48 12.21 10.58 -13.62
N ASN A 49 13.23 10.95 -12.83
CA ASN A 49 13.18 10.87 -11.38
C ASN A 49 11.99 11.64 -10.77
N ARG A 50 11.66 12.82 -11.31
CA ARG A 50 10.53 13.61 -10.83
C ARG A 50 9.19 12.93 -11.10
N ILE A 51 9.05 12.32 -12.27
CA ILE A 51 7.84 11.57 -12.67
C ILE A 51 7.69 10.37 -11.76
N MET A 52 8.78 9.64 -11.53
CA MET A 52 8.79 8.47 -10.65
C MET A 52 8.41 8.84 -9.21
N ALA A 53 8.99 9.90 -8.66
CA ALA A 53 8.67 10.37 -7.31
C ALA A 53 7.19 10.74 -7.15
N ASN A 54 6.57 11.35 -8.15
CA ASN A 54 5.15 11.67 -8.15
C ASN A 54 4.29 10.40 -8.27
N ALA A 55 4.68 9.45 -9.12
CA ALA A 55 3.98 8.19 -9.29
C ALA A 55 3.97 7.37 -7.99
N ILE A 56 5.08 7.34 -7.24
CA ILE A 56 5.16 6.67 -5.94
C ILE A 56 4.21 7.33 -4.93
N ARG A 57 4.20 8.66 -4.84
CA ARG A 57 3.29 9.39 -3.94
C ARG A 57 1.82 9.14 -4.28
N ASP A 58 1.48 9.16 -5.56
CA ASP A 58 0.12 8.92 -6.02
C ASP A 58 -0.32 7.47 -5.75
N ALA A 59 0.55 6.50 -5.99
CA ALA A 59 0.27 5.09 -5.70
C ALA A 59 0.05 4.87 -4.20
N PHE A 60 0.90 5.44 -3.37
CA PHE A 60 0.77 5.37 -1.91
C PHE A 60 -0.57 5.97 -1.44
N CYS A 61 -0.88 7.19 -1.88
CA CYS A 61 -2.13 7.85 -1.51
C CYS A 61 -3.36 7.06 -1.99
N GLU A 62 -3.34 6.51 -3.19
CA GLU A 62 -4.46 5.75 -3.75
C GLU A 62 -4.74 4.49 -2.96
N ILE A 63 -3.70 3.75 -2.57
CA ILE A 63 -3.86 2.52 -1.79
C ILE A 63 -4.33 2.84 -0.37
N TYR A 64 -3.71 3.78 0.31
CA TYR A 64 -3.98 4.03 1.73
C TYR A 64 -5.15 4.99 2.00
N LYS A 65 -5.71 5.68 1.00
CA LYS A 65 -7.01 6.36 1.11
C LYS A 65 -8.15 5.37 1.28
N GLN A 66 -8.02 4.17 0.75
CA GLN A 66 -8.95 3.08 0.99
C GLN A 66 -8.82 2.60 2.44
N ASP A 67 -9.91 2.11 3.01
CA ASP A 67 -9.86 1.45 4.31
C ASP A 67 -9.42 -0.02 4.15
N VAL A 68 -8.12 -0.20 3.89
CA VAL A 68 -7.54 -1.51 3.56
C VAL A 68 -7.80 -2.54 4.66
N LEU A 69 -7.65 -2.13 5.91
CA LEU A 69 -7.85 -3.04 7.04
C LEU A 69 -9.33 -3.41 7.21
N LEU A 70 -10.25 -2.45 7.02
CA LEU A 70 -11.69 -2.71 7.06
C LEU A 70 -12.11 -3.64 5.92
N ASN A 71 -11.61 -3.39 4.70
CA ASN A 71 -11.90 -4.24 3.54
C ASN A 71 -11.44 -5.68 3.80
N PHE A 72 -10.22 -5.86 4.26
CA PHE A 72 -9.68 -7.17 4.62
C PHE A 72 -10.51 -7.85 5.72
N ALA A 73 -10.88 -7.11 6.77
CA ALA A 73 -11.70 -7.66 7.85
C ALA A 73 -13.09 -8.07 7.36
N ASN A 74 -13.70 -7.34 6.44
CA ASN A 74 -15.00 -7.70 5.85
C ASN A 74 -14.90 -8.97 4.99
N GLU A 75 -13.84 -9.13 4.22
CA GLU A 75 -13.58 -10.36 3.47
C GLU A 75 -13.41 -11.55 4.41
N MET A 76 -12.65 -11.40 5.48
CA MET A 76 -12.47 -12.45 6.48
C MET A 76 -13.78 -12.78 7.20
N LYS A 77 -14.60 -11.80 7.55
CA LYS A 77 -15.91 -12.00 8.17
C LYS A 77 -16.87 -12.79 7.26
N ALA A 78 -16.82 -12.55 5.96
CA ALA A 78 -17.65 -13.26 4.99
C ALA A 78 -17.35 -14.76 4.92
N MET A 79 -16.15 -15.17 5.34
CA MET A 79 -15.74 -16.59 5.39
C MET A 79 -16.08 -17.28 6.71
N LEU A 80 -16.53 -16.52 7.72
CA LEU A 80 -16.77 -17.05 9.05
C LEU A 80 -18.22 -17.50 9.25
N SER A 81 -18.41 -18.56 10.07
CA SER A 81 -19.73 -18.94 10.56
C SER A 81 -20.25 -17.92 11.57
N GLU A 82 -21.58 -17.83 11.75
CA GLU A 82 -22.23 -16.92 12.69
C GLU A 82 -21.67 -17.00 14.12
N LYS A 83 -21.31 -18.21 14.57
CA LYS A 83 -20.72 -18.43 15.89
C LYS A 83 -19.35 -17.77 16.04
N ASN A 84 -18.56 -17.73 14.97
CA ASN A 84 -17.21 -17.15 14.96
C ASN A 84 -17.23 -15.64 14.68
N LEU A 85 -18.24 -15.13 13.96
CA LEU A 85 -18.46 -13.71 13.75
C LEU A 85 -18.57 -12.93 15.08
N LYS A 86 -19.25 -13.50 16.07
CA LYS A 86 -19.38 -12.90 17.41
C LYS A 86 -18.06 -12.77 18.17
N LYS A 87 -17.04 -13.54 17.78
CA LYS A 87 -15.71 -13.54 18.40
C LYS A 87 -14.70 -12.71 17.59
N PHE A 88 -15.12 -12.12 16.46
CA PHE A 88 -14.23 -11.33 15.63
C PHE A 88 -13.79 -10.07 16.38
N PRO A 89 -12.49 -9.75 16.45
CA PRO A 89 -12.00 -8.59 17.16
C PRO A 89 -12.47 -7.29 16.51
N THR A 90 -12.57 -6.24 17.30
CA THR A 90 -12.83 -4.89 16.80
C THR A 90 -11.63 -4.37 16.01
N ILE A 91 -11.91 -3.69 14.90
CA ILE A 91 -10.86 -3.08 14.09
C ILE A 91 -10.37 -1.81 14.82
N PRO A 92 -9.05 -1.56 14.88
CA PRO A 92 -8.51 -0.33 15.43
C PRO A 92 -9.06 0.90 14.71
N THR A 93 -9.27 1.97 15.44
CA THR A 93 -9.65 3.26 14.86
C THR A 93 -8.50 3.82 14.03
N LYS A 94 -8.83 4.38 12.86
CA LYS A 94 -7.85 5.10 12.04
C LYS A 94 -7.32 6.35 12.75
N GLY A 95 -6.07 6.68 12.45
CA GLY A 95 -5.50 7.99 12.77
C GLY A 95 -6.13 9.12 11.93
N ASN A 96 -5.70 10.33 12.19
CA ASN A 96 -6.18 11.56 11.55
C ASN A 96 -5.19 12.17 10.56
N LEU A 97 -4.22 11.39 10.06
CA LEU A 97 -3.27 11.87 9.06
C LEU A 97 -3.99 12.18 7.74
N ASP A 98 -3.82 13.40 7.26
CA ASP A 98 -4.23 13.78 5.91
C ASP A 98 -3.20 13.24 4.90
N LEU A 99 -3.59 12.23 4.13
CA LEU A 99 -2.72 11.60 3.11
C LEU A 99 -2.35 12.56 1.96
N ASP A 100 -3.11 13.61 1.72
CA ASP A 100 -2.75 14.58 0.69
C ASP A 100 -1.51 15.42 1.06
N LEU A 101 -1.13 15.43 2.34
CA LEU A 101 0.15 15.99 2.78
C LEU A 101 1.36 15.21 2.23
N VAL A 102 1.21 13.92 1.98
CA VAL A 102 2.26 13.08 1.37
C VAL A 102 2.62 13.60 -0.03
N ARG A 103 1.64 14.04 -0.81
CA ARG A 103 1.85 14.61 -2.15
C ARG A 103 2.63 15.92 -2.11
N LYS A 104 2.49 16.69 -1.03
CA LYS A 104 3.12 18.00 -0.83
C LYS A 104 4.46 17.92 -0.11
N SER A 105 4.76 16.79 0.50
CA SER A 105 6.01 16.62 1.25
C SER A 105 7.22 16.70 0.34
N VAL A 106 8.24 17.42 0.79
CA VAL A 106 9.54 17.50 0.10
C VAL A 106 10.29 16.17 0.23
N PHE A 107 10.20 15.54 1.38
CA PHE A 107 10.86 14.28 1.70
C PHE A 107 9.81 13.19 1.98
N PHE A 108 9.53 12.36 0.99
CA PHE A 108 8.65 11.20 1.15
C PHE A 108 9.41 9.87 0.95
N CYS A 109 10.23 9.79 -0.07
CA CYS A 109 11.19 8.71 -0.31
C CYS A 109 12.58 9.31 -0.46
N ILE A 110 13.56 8.72 0.19
CA ILE A 110 14.97 9.11 0.14
C ILE A 110 15.75 7.96 -0.51
#